data_3d2aa559bc3bc3b24578314538673dd0
#
_entry.id   3d2aa559bc3bc3b24578314538673dd0
#
_cell.length_a   1.000
_cell.length_b   1.000
_cell.length_c   1.000
_cell.angle_alpha   90.00
_cell.angle_beta   90.00
_cell.angle_gamma   90.00
#
_symmetry.space_group_name_H-M   'P 1'
#
loop_
_entity.id
_entity.type
_entity.pdbx_description
1 polymer ?
#
loop_
_entity_poly.entity_id
_entity_poly.type
_entity_poly.pdbx_seq_one_letter_code
_entity_poly.pdbx_strand_id
1 'polypeptide(L)'
;QVADIIVGFKYGGFSESPSTGEKFANYCGDTVYVSITSKYESDKDLESRRHEILKELEDSTSETAKFGKTLTRKILSDQLDTVWNLGASYDCLNFESEILYSKLWEKIFERIKSENLVRLEDQGDNAGCWVLPIENEDDKIIVRSNGAATYVAKDIPYAAWKLGVVNDPFNYAKYTTQPNGRILYETTLEETQVPKQSFAANKVITVIDNRQTNLQKIV
;
A
#
# COMPACT_ATOMS: atom_id res chain seq x y z
N GLN A 1 1.88 -8.87 -1.49
CA GLN A 1 3.28 -9.32 -1.43
C GLN A 1 3.76 -9.55 0.00
N VAL A 2 3.65 -8.56 0.90
CA VAL A 2 4.09 -8.73 2.32
C VAL A 2 3.38 -9.90 2.98
N ALA A 3 2.06 -10.03 2.81
CA ALA A 3 1.30 -11.17 3.33
C ALA A 3 1.82 -12.52 2.80
N ASP A 4 2.15 -12.59 1.52
CA ASP A 4 2.65 -13.81 0.89
C ASP A 4 4.02 -14.23 1.46
N ILE A 5 4.90 -13.26 1.72
CA ILE A 5 6.19 -13.51 2.35
C ILE A 5 5.99 -14.01 3.79
N ILE A 6 5.06 -13.40 4.55
CA ILE A 6 4.73 -13.84 5.91
C ILE A 6 4.16 -15.27 5.90
N VAL A 7 3.28 -15.59 4.94
CA VAL A 7 2.79 -16.96 4.74
C VAL A 7 3.95 -17.92 4.47
N GLY A 8 4.91 -17.50 3.64
CA GLY A 8 6.12 -18.27 3.37
C GLY A 8 6.91 -18.62 4.62
N PHE A 9 7.14 -17.65 5.48
CA PHE A 9 7.88 -17.84 6.72
C PHE A 9 7.11 -18.68 7.75
N LYS A 10 5.81 -18.41 7.93
CA LYS A 10 5.01 -19.10 8.96
C LYS A 10 4.56 -20.50 8.55
N TYR A 11 4.24 -20.72 7.28
CA TYR A 11 3.56 -21.92 6.82
C TYR A 11 4.22 -22.60 5.61
N GLY A 12 5.05 -21.86 4.85
CA GLY A 12 5.69 -22.34 3.63
C GLY A 12 7.03 -23.06 3.85
N GLY A 13 7.52 -23.12 5.10
CA GLY A 13 8.80 -23.75 5.46
C GLY A 13 10.04 -22.93 5.09
N PHE A 14 9.88 -21.65 4.77
CA PHE A 14 11.02 -20.74 4.50
C PHE A 14 11.58 -20.15 5.80
N SER A 15 12.90 -20.02 5.86
CA SER A 15 13.59 -19.31 6.95
C SER A 15 13.36 -17.80 6.83
N GLU A 16 13.29 -17.09 7.97
CA GLU A 16 13.30 -15.62 8.00
C GLU A 16 14.67 -15.01 7.65
N SER A 17 15.64 -15.83 7.36
CA SER A 17 16.99 -15.41 6.99
C SER A 17 17.42 -16.10 5.70
N PRO A 18 17.95 -15.34 4.71
CA PRO A 18 18.50 -15.92 3.49
C PRO A 18 19.77 -16.72 3.76
N SER A 19 20.19 -17.47 2.77
CA SER A 19 21.54 -18.06 2.74
C SER A 19 22.61 -16.96 2.74
N THR A 20 23.81 -17.32 3.18
CA THR A 20 24.94 -16.37 3.29
C THR A 20 25.23 -15.70 1.92
N GLY A 21 25.25 -14.37 1.92
CA GLY A 21 25.60 -13.56 0.75
C GLY A 21 24.43 -13.12 -0.14
N GLU A 22 23.22 -13.61 0.09
CA GLU A 22 22.02 -13.17 -0.63
C GLU A 22 21.42 -11.92 0.03
N LYS A 23 21.01 -10.93 -0.78
CA LYS A 23 20.24 -9.78 -0.28
C LYS A 23 18.87 -10.25 0.21
N PHE A 24 18.45 -9.73 1.35
CA PHE A 24 17.17 -10.11 1.93
C PHE A 24 15.97 -9.79 1.02
N ALA A 25 16.01 -8.64 0.33
CA ALA A 25 14.96 -8.27 -0.62
C ALA A 25 14.85 -9.26 -1.78
N ASN A 26 15.96 -9.74 -2.32
CA ASN A 26 15.97 -10.73 -3.41
C ASN A 26 15.42 -12.07 -2.92
N TYR A 27 15.89 -12.54 -1.74
CA TYR A 27 15.35 -13.75 -1.13
C TYR A 27 13.83 -13.69 -0.93
N CYS A 28 13.33 -12.59 -0.37
CA CYS A 28 11.90 -12.41 -0.17
C CYS A 28 11.12 -12.36 -1.49
N GLY A 29 11.63 -11.65 -2.52
CA GLY A 29 10.96 -11.49 -3.80
C GLY A 29 11.08 -12.72 -4.70
N ASP A 30 12.30 -13.15 -4.96
CA ASP A 30 12.58 -14.15 -6.00
C ASP A 30 12.38 -15.58 -5.50
N THR A 31 12.62 -15.83 -4.20
CA THR A 31 12.51 -17.17 -3.63
C THR A 31 11.19 -17.37 -2.89
N VAL A 32 10.94 -16.60 -1.84
CA VAL A 32 9.78 -16.85 -0.96
C VAL A 32 8.47 -16.49 -1.67
N TYR A 33 8.34 -15.27 -2.15
CA TYR A 33 7.11 -14.78 -2.80
C TYR A 33 6.73 -15.62 -4.01
N VAL A 34 7.65 -15.86 -4.94
CA VAL A 34 7.39 -16.63 -6.16
C VAL A 34 6.98 -18.06 -5.81
N SER A 35 7.69 -18.70 -4.87
CA SER A 35 7.38 -20.09 -4.47
C SER A 35 6.03 -20.22 -3.77
N ILE A 36 5.65 -19.25 -2.94
CA ILE A 36 4.37 -19.31 -2.22
C ILE A 36 3.21 -19.02 -3.15
N THR A 37 3.30 -17.99 -3.98
CA THR A 37 2.21 -17.61 -4.88
C THR A 37 1.90 -18.68 -5.92
N SER A 38 2.91 -19.43 -6.38
CA SER A 38 2.70 -20.57 -7.30
C SER A 38 1.96 -21.74 -6.67
N LYS A 39 1.89 -21.84 -5.34
CA LYS A 39 1.22 -22.94 -4.64
C LYS A 39 -0.26 -22.71 -4.37
N TYR A 40 -0.75 -21.46 -4.37
CA TYR A 40 -2.13 -21.14 -3.99
C TYR A 40 -3.20 -21.83 -4.86
N GLU A 41 -2.93 -22.10 -6.13
CA GLU A 41 -3.87 -22.80 -6.98
C GLU A 41 -4.11 -24.26 -6.52
N SER A 42 -3.06 -24.92 -6.03
CA SER A 42 -3.07 -26.33 -5.62
C SER A 42 -3.24 -26.55 -4.12
N ASP A 43 -2.95 -25.55 -3.29
CA ASP A 43 -3.00 -25.61 -1.83
C ASP A 43 -3.97 -24.59 -1.27
N LYS A 44 -5.21 -25.03 -1.07
CA LYS A 44 -6.30 -24.16 -0.58
C LYS A 44 -6.17 -23.79 0.90
N ASP A 45 -5.47 -24.61 1.69
CA ASP A 45 -5.17 -24.26 3.08
C ASP A 45 -4.18 -23.08 3.13
N LEU A 46 -3.14 -23.12 2.31
CA LEU A 46 -2.17 -22.05 2.21
C LEU A 46 -2.82 -20.73 1.71
N GLU A 47 -3.76 -20.82 0.75
CA GLU A 47 -4.54 -19.65 0.30
C GLU A 47 -5.43 -19.10 1.43
N SER A 48 -6.03 -19.96 2.24
CA SER A 48 -6.81 -19.53 3.42
C SER A 48 -5.94 -18.79 4.43
N ARG A 49 -4.73 -19.31 4.72
CA ARG A 49 -3.76 -18.63 5.59
C ARG A 49 -3.39 -17.24 5.10
N ARG A 50 -3.30 -17.06 3.78
CA ARG A 50 -3.09 -15.73 3.18
C ARG A 50 -4.20 -14.74 3.54
N HIS A 51 -5.47 -15.16 3.50
CA HIS A 51 -6.59 -14.31 3.86
C HIS A 51 -6.59 -13.93 5.35
N GLU A 52 -6.20 -14.87 6.22
CA GLU A 52 -6.03 -14.61 7.66
C GLU A 52 -4.93 -13.56 7.90
N ILE A 53 -3.77 -13.75 7.28
CA ILE A 53 -2.64 -12.80 7.38
C ILE A 53 -3.02 -11.41 6.84
N LEU A 54 -3.74 -11.33 5.71
CA LEU A 54 -4.20 -10.04 5.18
C LEU A 54 -5.10 -9.30 6.18
N LYS A 55 -6.02 -10.02 6.82
CA LYS A 55 -6.90 -9.45 7.84
C LYS A 55 -6.12 -8.98 9.09
N GLU A 56 -5.14 -9.77 9.53
CA GLU A 56 -4.28 -9.39 10.66
C GLU A 56 -3.42 -8.16 10.35
N LEU A 57 -2.97 -7.98 9.09
CA LEU A 57 -2.20 -6.81 8.66
C LEU A 57 -3.04 -5.52 8.66
N GLU A 58 -4.37 -5.60 8.58
CA GLU A 58 -5.27 -4.44 8.68
C GLU A 58 -5.41 -3.93 10.13
N ASP A 59 -5.11 -4.76 11.13
CA ASP A 59 -5.07 -4.37 12.53
C ASP A 59 -3.66 -3.95 12.95
N SER A 60 -3.45 -2.63 13.10
CA SER A 60 -2.15 -2.05 13.47
C SER A 60 -1.60 -2.56 14.82
N THR A 61 -2.44 -3.12 15.68
CA THR A 61 -2.06 -3.62 17.01
C THR A 61 -1.61 -5.08 16.99
N SER A 62 -1.91 -5.81 15.91
CA SER A 62 -1.58 -7.23 15.77
C SER A 62 -0.07 -7.47 15.71
N GLU A 63 0.37 -8.62 16.19
CA GLU A 63 1.78 -9.04 16.07
C GLU A 63 2.19 -9.24 14.60
N THR A 64 1.26 -9.67 13.76
CA THR A 64 1.50 -9.82 12.31
C THR A 64 1.72 -8.47 11.62
N ALA A 65 0.97 -7.43 11.98
CA ALA A 65 1.20 -6.08 11.46
C ALA A 65 2.56 -5.51 11.90
N LYS A 66 2.93 -5.69 13.17
CA LYS A 66 4.26 -5.31 13.68
C LYS A 66 5.39 -6.04 12.96
N PHE A 67 5.23 -7.34 12.77
CA PHE A 67 6.18 -8.15 12.00
C PHE A 67 6.25 -7.69 10.53
N GLY A 68 5.11 -7.44 9.89
CA GLY A 68 5.01 -6.91 8.54
C GLY A 68 5.73 -5.56 8.38
N LYS A 69 5.60 -4.65 9.36
CA LYS A 69 6.32 -3.37 9.41
C LYS A 69 7.84 -3.59 9.45
N THR A 70 8.32 -4.50 10.29
CA THR A 70 9.75 -4.84 10.41
C THR A 70 10.28 -5.47 9.13
N LEU A 71 9.54 -6.42 8.56
CA LEU A 71 9.85 -7.09 7.30
C LEU A 71 9.96 -6.09 6.15
N THR A 72 8.97 -5.22 6.00
CA THR A 72 8.94 -4.18 4.96
C THR A 72 10.15 -3.25 5.07
N ARG A 73 10.51 -2.81 6.29
CA ARG A 73 11.68 -1.96 6.49
C ARG A 73 12.99 -2.63 6.10
N LYS A 74 13.14 -3.92 6.40
CA LYS A 74 14.32 -4.69 6.04
C LYS A 74 14.46 -4.84 4.51
N ILE A 75 13.36 -5.16 3.82
CA ILE A 75 13.31 -5.23 2.35
C ILE A 75 13.61 -3.85 1.73
N LEU A 76 12.99 -2.80 2.25
CA LEU A 76 13.16 -1.44 1.77
C LEU A 76 14.61 -0.95 1.89
N SER A 77 15.33 -1.33 2.95
CA SER A 77 16.75 -0.99 3.10
C SER A 77 17.59 -1.48 1.92
N ASP A 78 17.41 -2.73 1.51
CA ASP A 78 18.12 -3.29 0.35
C ASP A 78 17.70 -2.64 -0.97
N GLN A 79 16.43 -2.26 -1.10
CA GLN A 79 15.90 -1.57 -2.27
C GLN A 79 16.46 -0.15 -2.38
N LEU A 80 16.56 0.58 -1.26
CA LEU A 80 17.13 1.93 -1.21
C LEU A 80 18.61 1.90 -1.64
N ASP A 81 19.40 0.92 -1.20
CA ASP A 81 20.78 0.76 -1.64
C ASP A 81 20.87 0.62 -3.17
N THR A 82 19.97 -0.13 -3.77
CA THR A 82 19.90 -0.29 -5.22
C THR A 82 19.55 1.03 -5.91
N VAL A 83 18.56 1.76 -5.40
CA VAL A 83 18.15 3.06 -5.94
C VAL A 83 19.27 4.10 -5.83
N TRP A 84 19.96 4.16 -4.70
CA TRP A 84 21.09 5.08 -4.52
C TRP A 84 22.27 4.75 -5.46
N ASN A 85 22.55 3.48 -5.69
CA ASN A 85 23.57 3.05 -6.67
C ASN A 85 23.21 3.45 -8.11
N LEU A 86 21.91 3.60 -8.42
CA LEU A 86 21.43 4.15 -9.69
C LEU A 86 21.43 5.70 -9.73
N GLY A 87 21.89 6.36 -8.67
CA GLY A 87 21.94 7.81 -8.56
C GLY A 87 20.60 8.49 -8.26
N ALA A 88 19.56 7.73 -7.95
CA ALA A 88 18.27 8.28 -7.56
C ALA A 88 18.19 8.49 -6.04
N SER A 89 17.31 9.39 -5.59
CA SER A 89 17.05 9.66 -4.18
C SER A 89 15.59 10.05 -3.97
N TYR A 90 15.11 9.90 -2.74
CA TYR A 90 13.75 10.23 -2.35
C TYR A 90 13.71 11.32 -1.30
N ASP A 91 12.61 12.05 -1.24
CA ASP A 91 12.36 13.05 -0.20
C ASP A 91 11.54 12.46 0.95
N CYS A 92 10.58 11.59 0.62
CA CYS A 92 9.68 10.99 1.61
C CYS A 92 9.28 9.57 1.23
N LEU A 93 9.26 8.69 2.21
CA LEU A 93 8.65 7.37 2.14
C LEU A 93 7.24 7.44 2.74
N ASN A 94 6.28 6.89 2.03
CA ASN A 94 4.93 6.72 2.56
C ASN A 94 4.56 5.24 2.51
N PHE A 95 4.14 4.69 3.64
CA PHE A 95 3.74 3.30 3.76
C PHE A 95 2.23 3.17 3.52
N GLU A 96 1.82 2.22 2.68
CA GLU A 96 0.40 1.96 2.39
C GLU A 96 -0.42 1.73 3.67
N SER A 97 0.17 1.06 4.66
CA SER A 97 -0.44 0.85 5.97
C SER A 97 -0.76 2.16 6.71
N GLU A 98 0.08 3.20 6.58
CA GLU A 98 -0.17 4.49 7.22
C GLU A 98 -1.39 5.19 6.59
N ILE A 99 -1.59 5.04 5.27
CA ILE A 99 -2.78 5.57 4.59
C ILE A 99 -4.04 4.87 5.12
N LEU A 100 -3.99 3.55 5.26
CA LEU A 100 -5.09 2.75 5.80
C LEU A 100 -5.42 3.16 7.24
N TYR A 101 -4.41 3.25 8.10
CA TYR A 101 -4.59 3.56 9.53
C TYR A 101 -4.98 5.02 9.77
N SER A 102 -4.65 5.95 8.86
CA SER A 102 -5.03 7.36 8.95
C SER A 102 -6.54 7.61 8.82
N LYS A 103 -7.31 6.60 8.39
CA LYS A 103 -8.74 6.70 8.05
C LYS A 103 -9.02 7.81 7.03
N LEU A 104 -8.06 8.08 6.16
CA LEU A 104 -8.16 9.11 5.14
C LEU A 104 -9.23 8.75 4.11
N TRP A 105 -9.40 7.43 3.86
CA TRP A 105 -10.43 6.93 2.95
C TRP A 105 -11.83 7.35 3.37
N GLU A 106 -12.20 7.19 4.63
CA GLU A 106 -13.53 7.52 5.11
C GLU A 106 -13.86 9.00 4.87
N LYS A 107 -12.90 9.89 5.14
CA LYS A 107 -13.07 11.33 4.92
C LYS A 107 -13.24 11.69 3.43
N ILE A 108 -12.44 11.05 2.57
CA ILE A 108 -12.51 11.27 1.12
C ILE A 108 -13.77 10.67 0.56
N PHE A 109 -14.18 9.49 1.01
CA PHE A 109 -15.40 8.86 0.55
C PHE A 109 -16.65 9.70 0.87
N GLU A 110 -16.74 10.28 2.06
CA GLU A 110 -17.80 11.24 2.38
C GLU A 110 -17.80 12.45 1.43
N ARG A 111 -16.62 12.97 1.11
CA ARG A 111 -16.49 14.08 0.18
C ARG A 111 -16.93 13.71 -1.23
N ILE A 112 -16.46 12.64 -1.82
CA ILE A 112 -16.84 12.23 -3.18
C ILE A 112 -18.33 11.88 -3.28
N LYS A 113 -18.95 11.39 -2.20
CA LYS A 113 -20.42 11.25 -2.10
C LYS A 113 -21.11 12.59 -2.12
N SER A 114 -20.66 13.55 -1.30
CA SER A 114 -21.27 14.89 -1.23
C SER A 114 -21.14 15.69 -2.52
N GLU A 115 -20.09 15.43 -3.30
CA GLU A 115 -19.86 16.01 -4.62
C GLU A 115 -20.56 15.24 -5.75
N ASN A 116 -21.33 14.18 -5.44
CA ASN A 116 -22.02 13.31 -6.39
C ASN A 116 -21.13 12.65 -7.44
N LEU A 117 -19.85 12.40 -7.10
CA LEU A 117 -18.90 11.73 -7.97
C LEU A 117 -19.11 10.21 -8.00
N VAL A 118 -19.79 9.65 -6.99
CA VAL A 118 -20.17 8.24 -6.92
C VAL A 118 -21.66 8.12 -6.68
N ARG A 119 -22.25 7.00 -7.12
CA ARG A 119 -23.65 6.68 -6.87
C ARG A 119 -23.79 5.30 -6.26
N LEU A 120 -24.85 5.10 -5.48
CA LEU A 120 -25.24 3.79 -4.99
C LEU A 120 -26.08 3.10 -6.08
N GLU A 121 -25.67 1.91 -6.49
CA GLU A 121 -26.46 1.08 -7.40
C GLU A 121 -27.59 0.40 -6.62
N ASP A 122 -28.82 0.55 -7.09
CA ASP A 122 -30.02 -0.03 -6.46
C ASP A 122 -30.52 -1.28 -7.19
N GLN A 123 -30.03 -1.57 -8.39
CA GLN A 123 -30.47 -2.66 -9.26
C GLN A 123 -29.31 -3.34 -9.98
N GLY A 124 -29.60 -4.53 -10.55
CA GLY A 124 -28.62 -5.30 -11.34
C GLY A 124 -27.55 -6.00 -10.52
N ASP A 125 -26.50 -6.45 -11.20
CA ASP A 125 -25.43 -7.26 -10.60
C ASP A 125 -24.58 -6.50 -9.57
N ASN A 126 -24.60 -5.17 -9.61
CA ASN A 126 -23.86 -4.30 -8.70
C ASN A 126 -24.77 -3.69 -7.60
N ALA A 127 -25.97 -4.20 -7.41
CA ALA A 127 -26.89 -3.68 -6.40
C ALA A 127 -26.25 -3.62 -5.00
N GLY A 128 -26.37 -2.47 -4.33
CA GLY A 128 -25.76 -2.20 -3.03
C GLY A 128 -24.30 -1.74 -3.09
N CYS A 129 -23.69 -1.69 -4.28
CA CYS A 129 -22.33 -1.17 -4.46
C CYS A 129 -22.34 0.34 -4.71
N TRP A 130 -21.30 1.03 -4.20
CA TRP A 130 -21.00 2.39 -4.65
C TRP A 130 -20.10 2.33 -5.88
N VAL A 131 -20.53 2.99 -6.95
CA VAL A 131 -19.85 2.98 -8.24
C VAL A 131 -19.45 4.40 -8.64
N LEU A 132 -18.30 4.49 -9.31
CA LEU A 132 -17.82 5.68 -9.99
C LEU A 132 -18.21 5.57 -11.47
N PRO A 133 -19.07 6.44 -11.99
CA PRO A 133 -19.38 6.50 -13.42
C PRO A 133 -18.13 6.87 -14.23
N ILE A 134 -17.85 6.14 -15.30
CA ILE A 134 -16.74 6.45 -16.21
C ILE A 134 -17.32 6.65 -17.61
N GLU A 135 -17.00 7.80 -18.19
CA GLU A 135 -17.46 8.12 -19.53
C GLU A 135 -16.91 7.12 -20.56
N ASN A 136 -17.81 6.49 -21.33
CA ASN A 136 -17.50 5.49 -22.35
C ASN A 136 -16.84 4.19 -21.88
N GLU A 137 -16.87 3.88 -20.60
CA GLU A 137 -16.43 2.61 -19.99
C GLU A 137 -17.47 2.10 -18.99
N ASP A 138 -17.33 0.86 -18.54
CA ASP A 138 -18.14 0.33 -17.44
C ASP A 138 -17.84 1.04 -16.15
N ASP A 139 -18.89 1.31 -15.37
CA ASP A 139 -18.76 1.91 -14.05
C ASP A 139 -17.86 1.07 -13.13
N LYS A 140 -17.08 1.75 -12.31
CA LYS A 140 -16.13 1.07 -11.42
C LYS A 140 -16.66 0.99 -9.99
N ILE A 141 -16.71 -0.22 -9.46
CA ILE A 141 -17.07 -0.45 -8.06
C ILE A 141 -15.96 0.09 -7.18
N ILE A 142 -16.31 1.08 -6.35
CA ILE A 142 -15.42 1.69 -5.36
C ILE A 142 -15.63 1.04 -3.98
N VAL A 143 -16.89 0.81 -3.59
CA VAL A 143 -17.24 0.08 -2.36
C VAL A 143 -18.24 -1.01 -2.72
N ARG A 144 -17.98 -2.22 -2.27
CA ARG A 144 -18.85 -3.37 -2.49
C ARG A 144 -20.09 -3.30 -1.62
N SER A 145 -21.12 -4.08 -1.94
CA SER A 145 -22.37 -4.17 -1.19
C SER A 145 -22.21 -4.58 0.27
N ASN A 146 -21.14 -5.29 0.61
CA ASN A 146 -20.78 -5.64 1.99
C ASN A 146 -20.00 -4.54 2.74
N GLY A 147 -19.84 -3.34 2.15
CA GLY A 147 -19.11 -2.23 2.72
C GLY A 147 -17.60 -2.27 2.51
N ALA A 148 -17.05 -3.33 1.90
CA ALA A 148 -15.62 -3.43 1.66
C ALA A 148 -15.19 -2.50 0.51
N ALA A 149 -14.25 -1.60 0.79
CA ALA A 149 -13.61 -0.77 -0.21
C ALA A 149 -12.75 -1.62 -1.15
N THR A 150 -12.77 -1.30 -2.45
CA THR A 150 -11.89 -1.93 -3.43
C THR A 150 -10.48 -1.37 -3.32
N TYR A 151 -9.51 -1.97 -4.01
CA TYR A 151 -8.13 -1.48 -4.01
C TYR A 151 -7.98 -0.06 -4.57
N VAL A 152 -8.87 0.38 -5.46
CA VAL A 152 -8.95 1.78 -5.94
C VAL A 152 -9.13 2.76 -4.79
N ALA A 153 -9.86 2.37 -3.76
CA ALA A 153 -10.10 3.17 -2.57
C ALA A 153 -8.84 3.51 -1.77
N LYS A 154 -7.73 2.82 -1.98
CA LYS A 154 -6.43 3.13 -1.36
C LYS A 154 -5.64 4.16 -2.17
N ASP A 155 -5.76 4.13 -3.49
CA ASP A 155 -5.01 5.02 -4.38
C ASP A 155 -5.61 6.44 -4.41
N ILE A 156 -6.94 6.57 -4.34
CA ILE A 156 -7.62 7.89 -4.29
C ILE A 156 -7.16 8.74 -3.10
N PRO A 157 -7.17 8.24 -1.84
CA PRO A 157 -6.64 9.00 -0.70
C PRO A 157 -5.18 9.41 -0.86
N TYR A 158 -4.37 8.53 -1.42
CA TYR A 158 -2.96 8.80 -1.63
C TYR A 158 -2.73 9.90 -2.66
N ALA A 159 -3.48 9.89 -3.76
CA ALA A 159 -3.45 10.97 -4.75
C ALA A 159 -3.93 12.30 -4.17
N ALA A 160 -5.05 12.29 -3.43
CA ALA A 160 -5.61 13.48 -2.80
C ALA A 160 -4.65 14.11 -1.78
N TRP A 161 -3.94 13.29 -0.99
CA TRP A 161 -2.90 13.77 -0.09
C TRP A 161 -1.74 14.40 -0.86
N LYS A 162 -1.19 13.75 -1.88
CA LYS A 162 -0.09 14.26 -2.70
C LYS A 162 -0.42 15.57 -3.41
N LEU A 163 -1.68 15.76 -3.80
CA LEU A 163 -2.16 16.98 -4.45
C LEU A 163 -2.61 18.07 -3.45
N GLY A 164 -2.54 17.80 -2.16
CA GLY A 164 -2.99 18.76 -1.14
C GLY A 164 -4.49 19.03 -1.13
N VAL A 165 -5.29 18.13 -1.74
CA VAL A 165 -6.76 18.24 -1.79
C VAL A 165 -7.38 18.00 -0.41
N VAL A 166 -6.67 17.28 0.45
CA VAL A 166 -7.06 16.98 1.83
C VAL A 166 -6.00 17.49 2.80
N ASN A 167 -6.42 17.76 4.05
CA ASN A 167 -5.47 18.06 5.10
C ASN A 167 -4.54 16.86 5.32
N ASP A 168 -3.24 17.14 5.39
CA ASP A 168 -2.23 16.13 5.61
C ASP A 168 -2.37 15.50 7.01
N PRO A 169 -2.73 14.20 7.10
CA PRO A 169 -2.95 13.52 8.37
C PRO A 169 -1.65 13.04 9.03
N PHE A 170 -0.52 13.09 8.31
CA PHE A 170 0.72 12.49 8.75
C PHE A 170 1.59 13.45 9.55
N ASN A 171 2.31 12.91 10.51
CA ASN A 171 3.55 13.48 11.01
C ASN A 171 4.72 12.92 10.19
N TYR A 172 5.93 13.41 10.46
CA TYR A 172 7.12 13.01 9.73
C TYR A 172 8.23 12.62 10.68
N ALA A 173 8.94 11.55 10.35
CA ALA A 173 10.15 11.14 11.05
C ALA A 173 11.33 11.09 10.08
N LYS A 174 12.53 11.26 10.60
CA LYS A 174 13.73 11.01 9.82
C LYS A 174 13.90 9.50 9.67
N TYR A 175 13.82 9.00 8.43
CA TYR A 175 14.12 7.61 8.13
C TYR A 175 15.65 7.37 8.13
N THR A 176 16.38 8.13 7.29
CA THR A 176 17.84 8.07 7.21
C THR A 176 18.44 9.32 6.55
N THR A 177 19.78 9.41 6.54
CA THR A 177 20.49 10.33 5.67
C THR A 177 21.02 9.56 4.46
N GLN A 178 20.67 10.02 3.27
CA GLN A 178 21.04 9.39 2.00
C GLN A 178 22.52 9.69 1.63
N PRO A 179 23.13 8.93 0.70
CA PRO A 179 24.52 9.15 0.29
C PRO A 179 24.82 10.54 -0.23
N ASN A 180 23.84 11.25 -0.79
CA ASN A 180 23.94 12.64 -1.24
C ASN A 180 23.84 13.69 -0.11
N GLY A 181 23.76 13.26 1.15
CA GLY A 181 23.63 14.12 2.33
C GLY A 181 22.20 14.60 2.65
N ARG A 182 21.21 14.34 1.77
CA ARG A 182 19.83 14.75 2.01
C ARG A 182 19.13 13.81 3.00
N ILE A 183 18.28 14.36 3.84
CA ILE A 183 17.43 13.56 4.73
C ILE A 183 16.33 12.91 3.88
N LEU A 184 16.13 11.62 4.10
CA LEU A 184 14.95 10.88 3.68
C LEU A 184 13.98 10.85 4.87
N TYR A 185 12.79 11.41 4.67
CA TYR A 185 11.72 11.37 5.66
C TYR A 185 10.84 10.14 5.46
N GLU A 186 10.08 9.80 6.47
CA GLU A 186 8.95 8.87 6.39
C GLU A 186 7.71 9.50 7.01
N THR A 187 6.54 9.14 6.50
CA THR A 187 5.28 9.46 7.14
C THR A 187 5.06 8.58 8.37
N THR A 188 4.37 9.11 9.37
CA THR A 188 3.93 8.36 10.55
C THR A 188 2.67 8.99 11.14
N LEU A 189 1.86 8.19 11.85
CA LEU A 189 0.73 8.69 12.64
C LEU A 189 1.12 9.01 14.09
N GLU A 190 2.32 8.62 14.49
CA GLU A 190 2.85 8.90 15.82
C GLU A 190 3.32 10.36 15.92
N GLU A 191 3.27 10.95 17.12
CA GLU A 191 3.86 12.25 17.38
C GLU A 191 5.38 12.21 17.25
N THR A 192 5.97 13.21 16.64
CA THR A 192 7.42 13.30 16.42
C THR A 192 7.95 14.68 16.80
N GLN A 193 9.28 14.77 16.99
CA GLN A 193 9.98 16.03 17.20
C GLN A 193 10.36 16.73 15.87
N VAL A 194 10.15 16.07 14.75
CA VAL A 194 10.44 16.63 13.42
C VAL A 194 9.36 17.63 13.07
N PRO A 195 9.73 18.87 12.66
CA PRO A 195 8.75 19.85 12.20
C PRO A 195 7.91 19.31 11.04
N LYS A 196 6.64 19.69 11.00
CA LYS A 196 5.73 19.31 9.91
C LYS A 196 6.36 19.59 8.56
N GLN A 197 6.46 18.58 7.73
CA GLN A 197 6.90 18.71 6.35
C GLN A 197 5.70 18.99 5.43
N SER A 198 5.95 19.47 4.22
CA SER A 198 4.93 19.62 3.19
C SER A 198 5.41 19.00 1.91
N PHE A 199 4.72 17.95 1.49
CA PHE A 199 5.00 17.23 0.24
C PHE A 199 3.87 17.39 -0.78
N ALA A 200 2.89 18.25 -0.49
CA ALA A 200 1.82 18.56 -1.45
C ALA A 200 2.40 19.18 -2.73
N ALA A 201 1.91 18.75 -3.87
CA ALA A 201 2.39 19.16 -5.18
C ALA A 201 1.24 19.63 -6.09
N ASN A 202 1.52 20.55 -7.01
CA ASN A 202 0.56 20.98 -8.01
C ASN A 202 0.38 19.98 -9.15
N LYS A 203 1.30 19.02 -9.26
CA LYS A 203 1.28 17.94 -10.25
C LYS A 203 1.94 16.71 -9.68
N VAL A 204 1.30 15.58 -9.87
CA VAL A 204 1.82 14.25 -9.50
C VAL A 204 2.12 13.45 -10.76
N ILE A 205 3.29 12.83 -10.81
CA ILE A 205 3.67 11.87 -11.84
C ILE A 205 3.84 10.53 -11.15
N THR A 206 2.98 9.57 -11.52
CA THR A 206 3.03 8.22 -10.96
C THR A 206 3.73 7.30 -11.96
N VAL A 207 4.84 6.69 -11.52
CA VAL A 207 5.55 5.67 -12.32
C VAL A 207 4.93 4.32 -12.01
N ILE A 208 4.33 3.70 -13.02
CA ILE A 208 3.54 2.46 -12.90
C ILE A 208 3.91 1.45 -13.99
N ASP A 209 3.61 0.18 -13.72
CA ASP A 209 3.58 -0.85 -14.76
C ASP A 209 2.36 -0.66 -15.68
N ASN A 210 2.49 -1.00 -16.96
CA ASN A 210 1.41 -0.87 -17.96
C ASN A 210 0.10 -1.56 -17.54
N ARG A 211 0.16 -2.65 -16.77
CA ARG A 211 -1.01 -3.36 -16.22
C ARG A 211 -1.84 -2.50 -15.26
N GLN A 212 -1.27 -1.44 -14.71
CA GLN A 212 -1.94 -0.53 -13.77
C GLN A 212 -2.57 0.70 -14.45
N THR A 213 -2.45 0.83 -15.76
CA THR A 213 -2.94 2.01 -16.52
C THR A 213 -4.42 2.27 -16.31
N ASN A 214 -5.26 1.21 -16.36
CA ASN A 214 -6.71 1.38 -16.17
C ASN A 214 -7.08 1.81 -14.75
N LEU A 215 -6.29 1.40 -13.76
CA LEU A 215 -6.47 1.84 -12.38
C LEU A 215 -6.17 3.34 -12.23
N GLN A 216 -5.09 3.81 -12.83
CA GLN A 216 -4.66 5.22 -12.73
C GLN A 216 -5.58 6.20 -13.47
N LYS A 217 -6.43 5.74 -14.37
CA LYS A 217 -7.49 6.57 -14.99
C LYS A 217 -8.61 6.92 -14.01
N ILE A 218 -8.74 6.17 -12.91
CA ILE A 218 -9.79 6.32 -11.92
C ILE A 218 -9.35 7.26 -10.77
N VAL A 219 -8.05 7.36 -10.56
CA VAL A 219 -7.41 8.15 -9.51
C VAL A 219 -7.10 9.56 -9.99
#